data_5da90dff49cf96755d2963d54c492dd1
#
_entry.id   5da90dff49cf96755d2963d54c492dd1
#
_cell.length_a   1.000
_cell.length_b   1.000
_cell.length_c   1.000
_cell.angle_alpha   90.00
_cell.angle_beta   90.00
_cell.angle_gamma   90.00
#
_symmetry.space_group_name_H-M   'P 1'
#
loop_
_entity.id
_entity.type
_entity.pdbx_description
1 polymer ?
#
loop_
_entity_poly.entity_id
_entity_poly.type
_entity_poly.pdbx_seq_one_letter_code
_entity_poly.pdbx_strand_id
1 'polypeptide(L)'
;MSDIYVDDLGEGFPFVFVHGYLGSSEMWCFQKNYFSKYYRVIAPALPGFGESYKAKSLNSINDMANKIIEILNQKKIDKFNLIGHSMGGMIVQEITKIVGDRVNKLICFATGSIGDIPGRFETMDETRKKLKKDGTKISFSRVPPKWFVKGDKDKNYFLCENAVSNVSLETADNALVAMKNWRGIDNLKNIKNETLIIWGDKDISYNFDQVDTLNKNIKNSRLEIFKGCCHNVHLEQPDKFNILIKNFLD
;
A
#
# COMPACT_ATOMS: atom_id res chain seq x y z
N MET A 1 0.60 -11.10 22.87
CA MET A 1 0.18 -10.43 21.62
C MET A 1 0.70 -11.30 20.49
N SER A 2 -0.10 -11.64 19.49
CA SER A 2 0.40 -12.38 18.32
C SER A 2 1.41 -11.49 17.58
N ASP A 3 2.58 -12.04 17.32
CA ASP A 3 3.63 -11.31 16.63
C ASP A 3 3.20 -10.98 15.20
N ILE A 4 3.59 -9.80 14.73
CA ILE A 4 3.38 -9.39 13.35
C ILE A 4 4.45 -10.07 12.49
N TYR A 5 4.01 -10.74 11.44
CA TYR A 5 4.92 -11.32 10.45
C TYR A 5 5.61 -10.22 9.66
N VAL A 6 6.91 -10.37 9.47
CA VAL A 6 7.74 -9.41 8.72
C VAL A 6 8.74 -10.16 7.87
N ASP A 7 8.67 -10.00 6.56
CA ASP A 7 9.79 -10.34 5.70
C ASP A 7 10.95 -9.37 5.96
N ASP A 8 12.13 -9.90 6.24
CA ASP A 8 13.36 -9.15 6.49
C ASP A 8 14.48 -9.83 5.68
N LEU A 9 14.74 -9.29 4.49
CA LEU A 9 15.53 -9.93 3.45
C LEU A 9 16.63 -9.00 2.94
N GLY A 10 17.81 -9.58 2.64
CA GLY A 10 18.96 -8.82 2.15
C GLY A 10 19.63 -8.00 3.24
N GLU A 11 20.57 -7.17 2.82
CA GLU A 11 21.40 -6.35 3.70
C GLU A 11 21.52 -4.91 3.16
N GLY A 12 22.11 -4.01 3.94
CA GLY A 12 22.34 -2.62 3.52
C GLY A 12 21.26 -1.64 4.01
N PHE A 13 21.04 -0.57 3.24
CA PHE A 13 20.11 0.48 3.65
C PHE A 13 18.65 -0.04 3.66
N PRO A 14 17.88 0.20 4.73
CA PRO A 14 16.53 -0.34 4.84
C PRO A 14 15.56 0.23 3.81
N PHE A 15 14.75 -0.65 3.21
CA PHE A 15 13.66 -0.30 2.33
C PHE A 15 12.37 -0.98 2.80
N VAL A 16 11.41 -0.18 3.25
CA VAL A 16 10.18 -0.64 3.91
C VAL A 16 9.03 -0.64 2.90
N PHE A 17 8.31 -1.77 2.81
CA PHE A 17 7.19 -2.00 1.89
C PHE A 17 5.89 -2.18 2.65
N VAL A 18 4.90 -1.34 2.40
CA VAL A 18 3.59 -1.39 3.06
C VAL A 18 2.50 -1.72 2.04
N HIS A 19 1.86 -2.89 2.21
CA HIS A 19 0.82 -3.37 1.31
C HIS A 19 -0.52 -2.64 1.48
N GLY A 20 -1.41 -2.80 0.50
CA GLY A 20 -2.74 -2.21 0.49
C GLY A 20 -3.83 -3.07 1.14
N TYR A 21 -5.07 -2.62 1.00
CA TYR A 21 -6.28 -3.34 1.40
C TYR A 21 -6.34 -4.73 0.73
N LEU A 22 -6.71 -5.76 1.48
CA LEU A 22 -6.75 -7.17 1.04
C LEU A 22 -5.40 -7.67 0.48
N GLY A 23 -4.30 -7.02 0.83
CA GLY A 23 -2.95 -7.45 0.47
C GLY A 23 -2.25 -8.21 1.59
N SER A 24 -1.01 -8.59 1.32
CA SER A 24 -0.07 -9.19 2.26
C SER A 24 1.37 -8.81 1.87
N SER A 25 2.36 -9.27 2.64
CA SER A 25 3.77 -9.10 2.26
C SER A 25 4.09 -9.80 0.92
N GLU A 26 3.36 -10.85 0.57
CA GLU A 26 3.55 -11.61 -0.67
C GLU A 26 3.14 -10.84 -1.93
N MET A 27 2.30 -9.81 -1.81
CA MET A 27 2.01 -8.91 -2.92
C MET A 27 3.28 -8.21 -3.47
N TRP A 28 4.33 -8.17 -2.67
CA TRP A 28 5.63 -7.59 -3.02
C TRP A 28 6.67 -8.63 -3.46
N CYS A 29 6.28 -9.87 -3.81
CA CYS A 29 7.23 -10.96 -4.09
C CYS A 29 8.27 -10.61 -5.17
N PHE A 30 7.88 -9.99 -6.29
CA PHE A 30 8.81 -9.56 -7.34
C PHE A 30 9.75 -8.44 -6.86
N GLN A 31 9.24 -7.51 -6.06
CA GLN A 31 9.98 -6.38 -5.50
C GLN A 31 10.95 -6.88 -4.42
N LYS A 32 10.47 -7.73 -3.51
CA LYS A 32 11.32 -8.35 -2.47
C LYS A 32 12.52 -9.06 -3.09
N ASN A 33 12.28 -9.91 -4.09
CA ASN A 33 13.33 -10.66 -4.78
C ASN A 33 14.31 -9.77 -5.56
N TYR A 34 13.83 -8.65 -6.11
CA TYR A 34 14.70 -7.72 -6.84
C TYR A 34 15.51 -6.85 -5.88
N PHE A 35 14.85 -6.20 -4.91
CA PHE A 35 15.47 -5.19 -4.05
C PHE A 35 16.32 -5.78 -2.93
N SER A 36 16.09 -7.02 -2.48
CA SER A 36 16.94 -7.69 -1.48
C SER A 36 18.40 -7.91 -1.91
N LYS A 37 18.68 -7.73 -3.21
CA LYS A 37 20.05 -7.74 -3.75
C LYS A 37 20.83 -6.44 -3.46
N TYR A 38 20.13 -5.36 -3.11
CA TYR A 38 20.68 -4.00 -2.98
C TYR A 38 20.36 -3.33 -1.66
N TYR A 39 19.29 -3.77 -0.99
CA TYR A 39 18.72 -3.16 0.21
C TYR A 39 18.31 -4.23 1.21
N ARG A 40 18.27 -3.86 2.49
CA ARG A 40 17.55 -4.65 3.49
C ARG A 40 16.05 -4.38 3.34
N VAL A 41 15.33 -5.30 2.74
CA VAL A 41 13.88 -5.22 2.49
C VAL A 41 13.12 -5.60 3.75
N ILE A 42 12.24 -4.72 4.22
CA ILE A 42 11.34 -4.94 5.35
C ILE A 42 9.91 -4.86 4.85
N ALA A 43 9.21 -5.99 4.79
CA ALA A 43 7.83 -6.05 4.33
C ALA A 43 6.93 -6.71 5.38
N PRO A 44 6.33 -5.93 6.30
CA PRO A 44 5.39 -6.46 7.28
C PRO A 44 4.05 -6.79 6.63
N ALA A 45 3.43 -7.89 7.07
CA ALA A 45 2.01 -8.13 6.88
C ALA A 45 1.24 -7.33 7.95
N LEU A 46 0.34 -6.42 7.53
CA LEU A 46 -0.45 -5.62 8.46
C LEU A 46 -1.31 -6.50 9.38
N PRO A 47 -1.62 -6.06 10.61
CA PRO A 47 -2.43 -6.82 11.56
C PRO A 47 -3.78 -7.26 10.96
N GLY A 48 -4.06 -8.55 11.01
CA GLY A 48 -5.25 -9.18 10.42
C GLY A 48 -5.11 -9.62 8.96
N PHE A 49 -3.98 -9.29 8.28
CA PHE A 49 -3.73 -9.61 6.88
C PHE A 49 -2.62 -10.64 6.71
N GLY A 50 -2.69 -11.40 5.60
CA GLY A 50 -1.67 -12.38 5.22
C GLY A 50 -1.26 -13.27 6.39
N GLU A 51 0.03 -13.40 6.64
CA GLU A 51 0.61 -14.22 7.70
C GLU A 51 0.34 -13.66 9.11
N SER A 52 -0.06 -12.37 9.20
CA SER A 52 -0.51 -11.73 10.45
C SER A 52 -2.02 -11.87 10.72
N TYR A 53 -2.73 -12.79 10.05
CA TYR A 53 -4.19 -12.92 10.11
C TYR A 53 -4.74 -13.15 11.53
N LYS A 54 -3.94 -13.70 12.45
CA LYS A 54 -4.31 -13.91 13.86
C LYS A 54 -4.15 -12.65 14.73
N ALA A 55 -3.42 -11.66 14.25
CA ALA A 55 -3.26 -10.41 14.97
C ALA A 55 -4.54 -9.59 14.89
N LYS A 56 -4.89 -8.90 15.98
CA LYS A 56 -6.08 -8.05 16.03
C LYS A 56 -5.98 -6.96 14.97
N SER A 57 -6.96 -6.90 14.06
CA SER A 57 -7.04 -5.90 13.02
C SER A 57 -7.24 -4.49 13.57
N LEU A 58 -6.73 -3.50 12.85
CA LEU A 58 -6.79 -2.08 13.20
C LEU A 58 -7.81 -1.35 12.30
N ASN A 59 -8.48 -0.34 12.85
CA ASN A 59 -9.49 0.45 12.16
C ASN A 59 -9.11 1.94 12.01
N SER A 60 -7.81 2.23 12.08
CA SER A 60 -7.23 3.56 11.92
C SER A 60 -5.92 3.48 11.13
N ILE A 61 -5.76 4.35 10.13
CA ILE A 61 -4.50 4.48 9.37
C ILE A 61 -3.36 4.94 10.30
N ASN A 62 -3.65 5.80 11.26
CA ASN A 62 -2.66 6.23 12.26
C ASN A 62 -2.16 5.07 13.11
N ASP A 63 -3.04 4.18 13.56
CA ASP A 63 -2.64 3.02 14.37
C ASP A 63 -1.84 2.00 13.54
N MET A 64 -2.20 1.82 12.26
CA MET A 64 -1.40 1.01 11.32
C MET A 64 0.01 1.61 11.12
N ALA A 65 0.10 2.94 10.96
CA ALA A 65 1.38 3.64 10.86
C ALA A 65 2.24 3.47 12.11
N ASN A 66 1.65 3.65 13.30
CA ASN A 66 2.33 3.44 14.57
C ASN A 66 2.81 2.00 14.75
N LYS A 67 2.03 1.00 14.28
CA LYS A 67 2.46 -0.41 14.33
C LYS A 67 3.69 -0.66 13.44
N ILE A 68 3.77 -0.06 12.25
CA ILE A 68 4.97 -0.14 11.40
C ILE A 68 6.17 0.54 12.08
N ILE A 69 5.98 1.73 12.67
CA ILE A 69 7.03 2.45 13.40
C ILE A 69 7.54 1.61 14.58
N GLU A 70 6.64 0.96 15.34
CA GLU A 70 7.00 0.04 16.43
C GLU A 70 7.89 -1.10 15.92
N ILE A 71 7.55 -1.74 14.80
CA ILE A 71 8.36 -2.80 14.18
C ILE A 71 9.75 -2.28 13.81
N LEU A 72 9.84 -1.10 13.21
CA LEU A 72 11.10 -0.47 12.84
C LEU A 72 11.97 -0.16 14.06
N ASN A 73 11.36 0.29 15.17
CA ASN A 73 12.05 0.54 16.43
C ASN A 73 12.58 -0.75 17.05
N GLN A 74 11.79 -1.83 17.08
CA GLN A 74 12.21 -3.15 17.56
C GLN A 74 13.40 -3.70 16.75
N LYS A 75 13.42 -3.44 15.43
CA LYS A 75 14.52 -3.81 14.53
C LYS A 75 15.70 -2.83 14.55
N LYS A 76 15.64 -1.77 15.37
CA LYS A 76 16.67 -0.71 15.48
C LYS A 76 16.96 -0.03 14.13
N ILE A 77 15.92 0.16 13.31
CA ILE A 77 16.02 0.85 12.01
C ILE A 77 15.74 2.33 12.23
N ASP A 78 16.75 3.17 12.07
CA ASP A 78 16.66 4.62 12.25
C ASP A 78 16.26 5.35 10.96
N LYS A 79 16.96 5.09 9.86
CA LYS A 79 16.70 5.68 8.54
C LYS A 79 16.27 4.61 7.55
N PHE A 80 15.34 4.95 6.65
CA PHE A 80 14.82 4.00 5.66
C PHE A 80 14.21 4.70 4.44
N ASN A 81 14.18 4.01 3.31
CA ASN A 81 13.31 4.31 2.18
C ASN A 81 11.93 3.67 2.44
N LEU A 82 10.87 4.28 1.94
CA LEU A 82 9.51 3.89 2.28
C LEU A 82 8.61 3.86 1.04
N ILE A 83 7.95 2.73 0.80
CA ILE A 83 6.94 2.58 -0.25
C ILE A 83 5.63 2.07 0.32
N GLY A 84 4.51 2.64 -0.13
CA GLY A 84 3.17 2.16 0.22
C GLY A 84 2.24 2.09 -0.97
N HIS A 85 1.55 0.96 -1.10
CA HIS A 85 0.56 0.70 -2.13
C HIS A 85 -0.86 0.96 -1.61
N SER A 86 -1.66 1.78 -2.31
CA SER A 86 -3.08 1.96 -2.02
C SER A 86 -3.34 2.42 -0.58
N MET A 87 -4.01 1.63 0.26
CA MET A 87 -4.12 1.86 1.71
C MET A 87 -2.74 1.99 2.36
N GLY A 88 -1.76 1.19 1.94
CA GLY A 88 -0.37 1.34 2.37
C GLY A 88 0.21 2.71 2.02
N GLY A 89 -0.23 3.32 0.91
CA GLY A 89 0.12 4.70 0.54
C GLY A 89 -0.43 5.75 1.50
N MET A 90 -1.60 5.52 2.11
CA MET A 90 -2.12 6.36 3.20
C MET A 90 -1.27 6.18 4.47
N ILE A 91 -0.91 4.93 4.79
CA ILE A 91 -0.08 4.58 5.95
C ILE A 91 1.30 5.22 5.86
N VAL A 92 1.97 5.18 4.70
CA VAL A 92 3.31 5.78 4.55
C VAL A 92 3.28 7.30 4.60
N GLN A 93 2.20 7.95 4.15
CA GLN A 93 2.00 9.38 4.36
C GLN A 93 1.87 9.71 5.86
N GLU A 94 1.15 8.88 6.63
CA GLU A 94 1.02 9.05 8.08
C GLU A 94 2.36 8.76 8.81
N ILE A 95 3.12 7.72 8.42
CA ILE A 95 4.47 7.46 8.92
C ILE A 95 5.37 8.68 8.67
N THR A 96 5.33 9.25 7.47
CA THR A 96 6.13 10.43 7.12
C THR A 96 5.74 11.67 7.93
N LYS A 97 4.48 11.82 8.28
CA LYS A 97 4.01 12.87 9.20
C LYS A 97 4.57 12.70 10.62
N ILE A 98 4.66 11.46 11.12
CA ILE A 98 5.08 11.16 12.50
C ILE A 98 6.61 11.16 12.63
N VAL A 99 7.32 10.53 11.69
CA VAL A 99 8.78 10.32 11.73
C VAL A 99 9.47 10.70 10.42
N GLY A 100 9.04 11.79 9.77
CA GLY A 100 9.51 12.20 8.43
C GLY A 100 11.03 12.36 8.34
N ASP A 101 11.69 12.77 9.40
CA ASP A 101 13.15 12.89 9.45
C ASP A 101 13.88 11.53 9.33
N ARG A 102 13.19 10.42 9.60
CA ARG A 102 13.69 9.06 9.42
C ARG A 102 13.47 8.53 8.00
N VAL A 103 12.54 9.09 7.25
CA VAL A 103 12.26 8.69 5.86
C VAL A 103 13.28 9.35 4.93
N ASN A 104 14.09 8.55 4.23
CA ASN A 104 15.04 9.07 3.24
C ASN A 104 14.32 9.44 1.95
N LYS A 105 13.70 8.48 1.27
CA LYS A 105 12.87 8.68 0.07
C LYS A 105 11.50 8.05 0.27
N LEU A 106 10.45 8.72 -0.21
CA LEU A 106 9.05 8.28 -0.11
C LEU A 106 8.52 7.86 -1.48
N ILE A 107 7.76 6.75 -1.52
CA ILE A 107 7.07 6.32 -2.73
C ILE A 107 5.59 6.11 -2.40
N CYS A 108 4.73 6.93 -3.02
CA CYS A 108 3.28 6.83 -2.94
C CYS A 108 2.77 6.14 -4.21
N PHE A 109 2.34 4.88 -4.09
CA PHE A 109 1.96 4.06 -5.23
C PHE A 109 0.46 3.77 -5.24
N ALA A 110 -0.23 4.11 -6.35
CA ALA A 110 -1.66 3.89 -6.58
C ALA A 110 -2.52 4.30 -5.37
N THR A 111 -2.32 5.53 -4.89
CA THR A 111 -2.93 6.07 -3.67
C THR A 111 -3.35 7.53 -3.84
N GLY A 112 -4.06 8.05 -2.85
CA GLY A 112 -4.47 9.45 -2.78
C GLY A 112 -4.17 10.06 -1.40
N SER A 113 -4.69 11.25 -1.16
CA SER A 113 -4.53 12.00 0.09
C SER A 113 -5.79 12.01 0.98
N ILE A 114 -6.85 11.36 0.53
CA ILE A 114 -8.11 11.20 1.28
C ILE A 114 -8.67 9.80 1.04
N GLY A 115 -9.39 9.26 2.01
CA GLY A 115 -9.99 7.92 1.90
C GLY A 115 -11.36 7.91 1.24
N ASP A 116 -12.18 8.94 1.50
CA ASP A 116 -13.50 9.10 0.86
C ASP A 116 -13.34 9.85 -0.47
N ILE A 117 -13.09 9.09 -1.54
CA ILE A 117 -12.67 9.60 -2.85
C ILE A 117 -13.90 9.90 -3.70
N PRO A 118 -14.10 11.17 -4.13
CA PRO A 118 -15.16 11.51 -5.09
C PRO A 118 -14.98 10.77 -6.42
N GLY A 119 -16.08 10.26 -6.96
CA GLY A 119 -16.09 9.58 -8.26
C GLY A 119 -15.47 8.18 -8.28
N ARG A 120 -15.18 7.59 -7.12
CA ARG A 120 -14.75 6.19 -7.01
C ARG A 120 -15.88 5.27 -7.53
N PHE A 121 -15.49 4.16 -8.17
CA PHE A 121 -16.43 3.18 -8.74
C PHE A 121 -17.45 2.62 -7.71
N GLU A 122 -17.11 2.65 -6.42
CA GLU A 122 -17.95 2.24 -5.29
C GLU A 122 -17.45 2.96 -4.03
N THR A 123 -18.32 3.61 -3.28
CA THR A 123 -17.96 4.26 -2.03
C THR A 123 -17.52 3.24 -0.96
N MET A 124 -16.77 3.70 0.04
CA MET A 124 -16.37 2.82 1.16
C MET A 124 -17.58 2.25 1.90
N ASP A 125 -18.64 3.05 2.08
CA ASP A 125 -19.87 2.59 2.75
C ASP A 125 -20.63 1.56 1.93
N GLU A 126 -20.71 1.71 0.60
CA GLU A 126 -21.30 0.71 -0.28
C GLU A 126 -20.50 -0.59 -0.24
N THR A 127 -19.16 -0.50 -0.30
CA THR A 127 -18.27 -1.67 -0.19
C THR A 127 -18.49 -2.40 1.14
N ARG A 128 -18.55 -1.67 2.26
CA ARG A 128 -18.82 -2.22 3.59
C ARG A 128 -20.21 -2.88 3.68
N LYS A 129 -21.25 -2.21 3.15
CA LYS A 129 -22.60 -2.77 3.11
C LYS A 129 -22.66 -4.07 2.32
N LYS A 130 -22.00 -4.13 1.16
CA LYS A 130 -21.91 -5.35 0.34
C LYS A 130 -21.09 -6.43 1.06
N LEU A 131 -19.96 -6.09 1.65
CA LEU A 131 -19.14 -7.03 2.43
C LEU A 131 -19.94 -7.70 3.55
N LYS A 132 -20.72 -6.93 4.31
CA LYS A 132 -21.57 -7.46 5.39
C LYS A 132 -22.73 -8.30 4.89
N LYS A 133 -23.32 -7.93 3.74
CA LYS A 133 -24.44 -8.66 3.13
C LYS A 133 -23.98 -9.97 2.47
N ASP A 134 -22.92 -9.89 1.66
CA ASP A 134 -22.53 -10.96 0.74
C ASP A 134 -21.42 -11.87 1.34
N GLY A 135 -20.78 -11.42 2.43
CA GLY A 135 -19.66 -12.10 3.08
C GLY A 135 -18.33 -11.95 2.32
N THR A 136 -17.26 -12.52 2.92
CA THR A 136 -15.90 -12.39 2.39
C THR A 136 -15.73 -13.09 1.05
N LYS A 137 -16.25 -14.31 0.90
CA LYS A 137 -16.08 -15.10 -0.33
C LYS A 137 -16.54 -14.35 -1.59
N ILE A 138 -17.75 -13.78 -1.57
CA ILE A 138 -18.31 -13.05 -2.72
C ILE A 138 -17.59 -11.72 -2.90
N SER A 139 -17.34 -10.99 -1.82
CA SER A 139 -16.68 -9.69 -1.88
C SER A 139 -15.24 -9.81 -2.41
N PHE A 140 -14.50 -10.84 -2.00
CA PHE A 140 -13.11 -11.05 -2.41
C PHE A 140 -12.98 -11.61 -3.84
N SER A 141 -13.99 -12.29 -4.36
CA SER A 141 -14.03 -12.64 -5.79
C SER A 141 -14.42 -11.45 -6.69
N ARG A 142 -15.07 -10.41 -6.15
CA ARG A 142 -15.57 -9.25 -6.90
C ARG A 142 -14.61 -8.07 -6.95
N VAL A 143 -13.87 -7.79 -5.88
CA VAL A 143 -13.07 -6.57 -5.75
C VAL A 143 -11.66 -6.71 -6.36
N PRO A 144 -10.82 -7.69 -6.00
CA PRO A 144 -9.46 -7.82 -6.52
C PRO A 144 -9.33 -7.91 -8.05
N PRO A 145 -10.24 -8.57 -8.81
CA PRO A 145 -10.15 -8.57 -10.26
C PRO A 145 -10.12 -7.17 -10.89
N LYS A 146 -10.75 -6.19 -10.25
CA LYS A 146 -10.79 -4.79 -10.72
C LYS A 146 -9.44 -4.07 -10.60
N TRP A 147 -8.45 -4.66 -9.97
CA TRP A 147 -7.12 -4.10 -9.80
C TRP A 147 -6.15 -4.47 -10.94
N PHE A 148 -6.62 -5.24 -11.92
CA PHE A 148 -5.85 -5.65 -13.09
C PHE A 148 -6.61 -5.32 -14.37
N VAL A 149 -5.88 -4.97 -15.41
CA VAL A 149 -6.47 -4.75 -16.74
C VAL A 149 -7.11 -6.03 -17.29
N LYS A 150 -6.49 -7.19 -17.02
CA LYS A 150 -7.00 -8.50 -17.45
C LYS A 150 -7.93 -9.15 -16.42
N GLY A 151 -8.22 -8.45 -15.31
CA GLY A 151 -9.02 -9.00 -14.22
C GLY A 151 -8.38 -10.26 -13.62
N ASP A 152 -9.22 -11.25 -13.32
CA ASP A 152 -8.82 -12.57 -12.78
C ASP A 152 -8.02 -13.45 -13.78
N LYS A 153 -7.93 -13.03 -15.04
CA LYS A 153 -7.10 -13.70 -16.08
C LYS A 153 -5.66 -13.21 -16.10
N ASP A 154 -5.29 -12.26 -15.26
CA ASP A 154 -3.88 -11.85 -15.15
C ASP A 154 -3.06 -13.00 -14.54
N LYS A 155 -1.88 -13.23 -15.12
CA LYS A 155 -0.99 -14.35 -14.70
C LYS A 155 -0.56 -14.27 -13.23
N ASN A 156 -0.58 -13.06 -12.65
CA ASN A 156 -0.17 -12.80 -11.28
C ASN A 156 -1.37 -12.57 -10.32
N TYR A 157 -2.61 -12.77 -10.80
CA TYR A 157 -3.82 -12.59 -9.99
C TYR A 157 -3.87 -13.55 -8.79
N PHE A 158 -3.29 -14.74 -8.91
CA PHE A 158 -3.20 -15.73 -7.82
C PHE A 158 -2.59 -15.15 -6.53
N LEU A 159 -1.73 -14.12 -6.61
CA LEU A 159 -1.18 -13.44 -5.44
C LEU A 159 -2.27 -12.72 -4.63
N CYS A 160 -3.25 -12.14 -5.31
CA CYS A 160 -4.41 -11.56 -4.64
C CYS A 160 -5.31 -12.62 -4.00
N GLU A 161 -5.53 -13.75 -4.68
CA GLU A 161 -6.31 -14.88 -4.13
C GLU A 161 -5.67 -15.42 -2.85
N ASN A 162 -4.35 -15.61 -2.87
CA ASN A 162 -3.60 -16.06 -1.70
C ASN A 162 -3.69 -15.02 -0.55
N ALA A 163 -3.53 -13.73 -0.86
CA ALA A 163 -3.54 -12.66 0.14
C ALA A 163 -4.87 -12.58 0.90
N VAL A 164 -6.00 -12.85 0.24
CA VAL A 164 -7.33 -12.78 0.88
C VAL A 164 -7.75 -14.05 1.61
N SER A 165 -7.03 -15.16 1.45
CA SER A 165 -7.45 -16.49 1.93
C SER A 165 -7.77 -16.56 3.42
N ASN A 166 -7.05 -15.81 4.25
CA ASN A 166 -7.19 -15.77 5.70
C ASN A 166 -7.79 -14.45 6.23
N VAL A 167 -8.21 -13.54 5.36
CA VAL A 167 -8.75 -12.24 5.80
C VAL A 167 -10.17 -12.42 6.33
N SER A 168 -10.40 -12.05 7.59
CA SER A 168 -11.74 -12.09 8.21
C SER A 168 -12.61 -10.92 7.72
N LEU A 169 -13.94 -11.07 7.88
CA LEU A 169 -14.89 -9.99 7.62
C LEU A 169 -14.58 -8.77 8.50
N GLU A 170 -14.25 -9.00 9.77
CA GLU A 170 -13.88 -7.93 10.71
C GLU A 170 -12.64 -7.17 10.22
N THR A 171 -11.59 -7.86 9.81
CA THR A 171 -10.37 -7.24 9.28
C THR A 171 -10.67 -6.39 8.05
N ALA A 172 -11.43 -6.93 7.12
CA ALA A 172 -11.80 -6.21 5.90
C ALA A 172 -12.67 -4.98 6.20
N ASP A 173 -13.66 -5.07 7.09
CA ASP A 173 -14.50 -3.93 7.49
C ASP A 173 -13.69 -2.87 8.25
N ASN A 174 -12.83 -3.26 9.19
CA ASN A 174 -11.96 -2.35 9.94
C ASN A 174 -11.04 -1.55 9.02
N ALA A 175 -10.45 -2.18 8.01
CA ALA A 175 -9.61 -1.49 7.05
C ALA A 175 -10.40 -0.49 6.17
N LEU A 176 -11.63 -0.84 5.78
CA LEU A 176 -12.50 0.10 5.06
C LEU A 176 -12.90 1.31 5.93
N VAL A 177 -13.13 1.09 7.24
CA VAL A 177 -13.35 2.17 8.21
C VAL A 177 -12.11 3.06 8.33
N ALA A 178 -10.92 2.44 8.46
CA ALA A 178 -9.66 3.16 8.57
C ALA A 178 -9.42 4.06 7.35
N MET A 179 -9.60 3.51 6.14
CA MET A 179 -9.46 4.27 4.89
C MET A 179 -10.47 5.40 4.81
N LYS A 180 -11.78 5.12 5.02
CA LYS A 180 -12.85 6.11 4.91
C LYS A 180 -12.59 7.34 5.79
N ASN A 181 -12.16 7.13 7.02
CA ASN A 181 -11.99 8.19 8.01
C ASN A 181 -10.66 8.96 7.87
N TRP A 182 -9.74 8.48 7.03
CA TRP A 182 -8.43 9.09 6.92
C TRP A 182 -8.41 10.32 5.99
N ARG A 183 -7.68 11.34 6.41
CA ARG A 183 -7.40 12.58 5.67
C ARG A 183 -5.95 12.98 5.85
N GLY A 184 -5.16 12.86 4.78
CA GLY A 184 -3.76 13.28 4.75
C GLY A 184 -3.51 14.58 3.99
N ILE A 185 -4.53 15.11 3.28
CA ILE A 185 -4.38 16.24 2.36
C ILE A 185 -3.78 17.48 3.04
N ASP A 186 -4.17 17.77 4.27
CA ASP A 186 -3.70 18.95 5.00
C ASP A 186 -2.21 18.88 5.37
N ASN A 187 -1.64 17.66 5.36
CA ASN A 187 -0.24 17.42 5.68
C ASN A 187 0.70 17.34 4.46
N LEU A 188 0.19 17.26 3.23
CA LEU A 188 1.01 17.06 2.04
C LEU A 188 2.12 18.11 1.89
N LYS A 189 1.81 19.39 2.16
CA LYS A 189 2.77 20.50 2.12
C LYS A 189 3.92 20.38 3.14
N ASN A 190 3.75 19.56 4.18
CA ASN A 190 4.75 19.31 5.20
C ASN A 190 5.68 18.14 4.85
N ILE A 191 5.35 17.33 3.84
CA ILE A 191 6.21 16.27 3.33
C ILE A 191 7.35 16.93 2.56
N LYS A 192 8.57 16.86 3.12
CA LYS A 192 9.79 17.45 2.55
C LYS A 192 10.64 16.43 1.81
N ASN A 193 10.37 15.16 2.03
CA ASN A 193 11.10 14.04 1.47
C ASN A 193 10.98 14.03 -0.06
N GLU A 194 12.05 13.65 -0.74
CA GLU A 194 11.98 13.36 -2.17
C GLU A 194 10.95 12.24 -2.39
N THR A 195 9.94 12.51 -3.22
CA THR A 195 8.76 11.67 -3.32
C THR A 195 8.51 11.25 -4.77
N LEU A 196 8.39 9.93 -4.98
CA LEU A 196 7.92 9.36 -6.23
C LEU A 196 6.45 8.96 -6.10
N ILE A 197 5.62 9.42 -7.01
CA ILE A 197 4.21 9.03 -7.11
C ILE A 197 4.09 8.14 -8.34
N ILE A 198 3.54 6.93 -8.15
CA ILE A 198 3.35 5.95 -9.24
C ILE A 198 1.87 5.66 -9.40
N TRP A 199 1.40 5.65 -10.66
CA TRP A 199 0.00 5.39 -10.99
C TRP A 199 -0.18 4.69 -12.34
N GLY A 200 -1.14 3.78 -12.42
CA GLY A 200 -1.57 3.15 -13.66
C GLY A 200 -2.76 3.90 -14.27
N ASP A 201 -2.71 4.22 -15.57
CA ASP A 201 -3.74 5.03 -16.23
C ASP A 201 -5.10 4.32 -16.41
N LYS A 202 -5.18 3.05 -16.04
CA LYS A 202 -6.42 2.25 -15.98
C LYS A 202 -6.92 1.99 -14.56
N ASP A 203 -6.29 2.61 -13.55
CA ASP A 203 -6.73 2.47 -12.17
C ASP A 203 -8.10 3.12 -11.96
N ILE A 204 -9.07 2.32 -11.51
CA ILE A 204 -10.43 2.77 -11.17
C ILE A 204 -10.64 2.98 -9.66
N SER A 205 -9.64 2.61 -8.86
CA SER A 205 -9.66 2.80 -7.39
C SER A 205 -9.23 4.22 -7.02
N TYR A 206 -8.25 4.76 -7.74
CA TYR A 206 -7.76 6.13 -7.62
C TYR A 206 -7.69 6.75 -9.02
N ASN A 207 -8.40 7.85 -9.23
CA ASN A 207 -8.37 8.59 -10.48
C ASN A 207 -7.17 9.53 -10.57
N PHE A 208 -6.97 10.16 -11.73
CA PHE A 208 -5.87 11.09 -11.97
C PHE A 208 -5.85 12.25 -10.97
N ASP A 209 -7.02 12.80 -10.59
CA ASP A 209 -7.10 13.95 -9.68
C ASP A 209 -6.51 13.64 -8.30
N GLN A 210 -6.60 12.38 -7.84
CA GLN A 210 -6.02 11.95 -6.56
C GLN A 210 -4.50 11.96 -6.59
N VAL A 211 -3.90 11.43 -7.64
CA VAL A 211 -2.42 11.39 -7.77
C VAL A 211 -1.84 12.75 -8.15
N ASP A 212 -2.57 13.53 -8.95
CA ASP A 212 -2.21 14.92 -9.28
C ASP A 212 -2.27 15.83 -8.05
N THR A 213 -3.25 15.60 -7.15
CA THR A 213 -3.32 16.28 -5.84
C THR A 213 -2.07 16.02 -5.01
N LEU A 214 -1.58 14.78 -4.95
CA LEU A 214 -0.31 14.47 -4.28
C LEU A 214 0.84 15.23 -4.94
N ASN A 215 0.96 15.17 -6.26
CA ASN A 215 2.06 15.78 -7.01
C ASN A 215 2.08 17.31 -6.91
N LYS A 216 0.92 17.95 -6.89
CA LYS A 216 0.82 19.41 -6.75
C LYS A 216 1.13 19.92 -5.35
N ASN A 217 0.87 19.12 -4.31
CA ASN A 217 0.97 19.57 -2.92
C ASN A 217 2.21 19.06 -2.19
N ILE A 218 2.92 18.05 -2.71
CA ILE A 218 4.22 17.60 -2.18
C ILE A 218 5.32 18.30 -3.01
N LYS A 219 6.02 19.24 -2.41
CA LYS A 219 6.96 20.12 -3.11
C LYS A 219 8.05 19.37 -3.91
N ASN A 220 8.61 18.31 -3.33
CA ASN A 220 9.71 17.54 -3.91
C ASN A 220 9.18 16.23 -4.51
N SER A 221 8.09 16.28 -5.28
CA SER A 221 7.52 15.08 -5.88
C SER A 221 7.62 15.05 -7.40
N ARG A 222 7.58 13.84 -7.95
CA ARG A 222 7.36 13.60 -9.38
C ARG A 222 6.34 12.48 -9.55
N LEU A 223 5.51 12.60 -10.59
CA LEU A 223 4.48 11.63 -10.95
C LEU A 223 4.93 10.82 -12.16
N GLU A 224 4.92 9.50 -12.03
CA GLU A 224 5.19 8.55 -13.09
C GLU A 224 3.94 7.73 -13.42
N ILE A 225 3.54 7.76 -14.70
CA ILE A 225 2.31 7.12 -15.18
C ILE A 225 2.63 5.87 -16.00
N PHE A 226 2.14 4.73 -15.55
CA PHE A 226 2.23 3.48 -16.29
C PHE A 226 1.03 3.34 -17.23
N LYS A 227 1.30 3.53 -18.52
CA LYS A 227 0.30 3.39 -19.58
C LYS A 227 -0.16 1.94 -19.72
N GLY A 228 -1.49 1.73 -19.80
CA GLY A 228 -2.10 0.42 -19.97
C GLY A 228 -2.02 -0.47 -18.72
N CYS A 229 -1.77 0.09 -17.53
CA CYS A 229 -1.75 -0.62 -16.26
C CYS A 229 -2.89 -0.15 -15.34
N CYS A 230 -3.36 -1.06 -14.52
CA CYS A 230 -4.38 -0.80 -13.52
C CYS A 230 -3.76 -0.51 -12.13
N HIS A 231 -4.45 -0.85 -11.06
CA HIS A 231 -4.06 -0.59 -9.68
C HIS A 231 -2.81 -1.34 -9.24
N ASN A 232 -2.60 -2.58 -9.74
CA ASN A 232 -1.49 -3.46 -9.38
C ASN A 232 -0.32 -3.40 -10.39
N VAL A 233 0.14 -2.19 -10.75
CA VAL A 233 1.27 -1.98 -11.69
C VAL A 233 2.47 -2.87 -11.38
N HIS A 234 2.80 -3.04 -10.09
CA HIS A 234 3.94 -3.82 -9.60
C HIS A 234 3.82 -5.33 -9.90
N LEU A 235 2.60 -5.81 -10.18
CA LEU A 235 2.32 -7.18 -10.61
C LEU A 235 2.12 -7.27 -12.13
N GLU A 236 1.54 -6.24 -12.75
CA GLU A 236 1.31 -6.21 -14.20
C GLU A 236 2.61 -5.98 -15.00
N GLN A 237 3.51 -5.12 -14.51
CA GLN A 237 4.79 -4.77 -15.12
C GLN A 237 5.94 -4.74 -14.10
N PRO A 238 6.27 -5.87 -13.45
CA PRO A 238 7.20 -5.90 -12.32
C PRO A 238 8.60 -5.39 -12.66
N ASP A 239 9.14 -5.75 -13.81
CA ASP A 239 10.50 -5.36 -14.18
C ASP A 239 10.63 -3.85 -14.40
N LYS A 240 9.67 -3.26 -15.14
CA LYS A 240 9.64 -1.83 -15.40
C LYS A 240 9.41 -1.04 -14.09
N PHE A 241 8.55 -1.55 -13.22
CA PHE A 241 8.28 -0.97 -11.90
C PHE A 241 9.55 -0.99 -11.03
N ASN A 242 10.27 -2.11 -11.00
CA ASN A 242 11.50 -2.26 -10.23
C ASN A 242 12.62 -1.33 -10.74
N ILE A 243 12.79 -1.24 -12.07
CA ILE A 243 13.79 -0.35 -12.68
C ILE A 243 13.50 1.12 -12.35
N LEU A 244 12.24 1.56 -12.47
CA LEU A 244 11.84 2.92 -12.11
C LEU A 244 12.22 3.25 -10.66
N ILE A 245 11.86 2.38 -9.72
CA ILE A 245 12.15 2.58 -8.31
C ILE A 245 13.66 2.56 -8.05
N LYS A 246 14.40 1.62 -8.66
CA LYS A 246 15.86 1.56 -8.50
C LYS A 246 16.52 2.87 -8.92
N ASN A 247 16.15 3.40 -10.10
CA ASN A 247 16.65 4.69 -10.60
C ASN A 247 16.24 5.89 -9.72
N PHE A 248 15.12 5.78 -9.01
CA PHE A 248 14.71 6.81 -8.06
C PHE A 248 15.51 6.74 -6.76
N LEU A 249 15.86 5.56 -6.30
CA LEU A 249 16.56 5.36 -5.03
C LEU A 249 18.06 5.66 -5.12
N ASP A 250 18.67 5.49 -6.31
CA ASP A 250 20.05 5.88 -6.60
C ASP A 250 20.20 7.39 -6.70
#